data_f481cbbc75ebf4848fb03033d16e28d3
#
_entry.id   f481cbbc75ebf4848fb03033d16e28d3
#
_cell.length_a   1.000
_cell.length_b   1.000
_cell.length_c   1.000
_cell.angle_alpha   90.00
_cell.angle_beta   90.00
_cell.angle_gamma   90.00
#
_symmetry.space_group_name_H-M   'P 1'
#
loop_
_entity.id
_entity.type
_entity.pdbx_description
1 polymer ?
#
loop_
_entity_poly.entity_id
_entity_poly.type
_entity_poly.pdbx_seq_one_letter_code
_entity_poly.pdbx_strand_id
1 'polypeptide(L)'
;MKRKSLLLELLYPPKCLFCRKLLPPGASWLCEACRSTRTGMRMSRTGKYYLRCCVPMRYEGPVRDALLRYKFEGRDCYAETLGQILAETVREELSDQYDELTWVPISPQRLRERGYDQARLLAEAVGRCLGKTPMATLEKTRNNPRQSGMVDEKARRDNVKNAYSPLDPDWFRGKRLLLIDDIITTGATLDEAARTLRRAGAKDVVAAALAQPVT
;
A
#
# COMPACT_ATOMS: atom_id res chain seq x y z
N MET A 1 -1.64 8.49 -21.23
CA MET A 1 -0.29 9.07 -20.93
C MET A 1 -0.09 10.32 -21.76
N LYS A 2 -0.02 11.50 -21.11
CA LYS A 2 0.38 12.74 -21.81
C LYS A 2 1.85 12.61 -22.20
N ARG A 3 2.18 12.70 -23.51
CA ARG A 3 3.57 12.79 -24.01
C ARG A 3 4.21 14.02 -23.35
N LYS A 4 5.16 13.80 -22.44
CA LYS A 4 6.02 14.88 -21.97
C LYS A 4 6.84 15.35 -23.15
N SER A 5 7.01 16.68 -23.31
CA SER A 5 7.85 17.26 -24.35
C SER A 5 9.27 16.69 -24.27
N LEU A 6 9.83 16.31 -25.42
CA LEU A 6 11.22 15.78 -25.53
C LEU A 6 12.25 16.71 -24.84
N LEU A 7 12.02 18.01 -24.88
CA LEU A 7 12.82 19.05 -24.21
C LEU A 7 12.77 18.93 -22.67
N LEU A 8 11.61 18.60 -22.11
CA LEU A 8 11.47 18.39 -20.67
C LEU A 8 12.16 17.09 -20.21
N GLU A 9 12.17 16.06 -21.04
CA GLU A 9 12.89 14.81 -20.75
C GLU A 9 14.41 14.98 -20.84
N LEU A 10 14.90 15.89 -21.68
CA LEU A 10 16.32 16.22 -21.79
C LEU A 10 16.81 16.97 -20.54
N LEU A 11 16.01 17.90 -20.00
CA LEU A 11 16.34 18.67 -18.79
C LEU A 11 16.08 17.88 -17.50
N TYR A 12 15.07 17.00 -17.51
CA TYR A 12 14.67 16.17 -16.37
C TYR A 12 14.52 14.71 -16.79
N PRO A 13 15.64 14.03 -17.07
CA PRO A 13 15.59 12.63 -17.53
C PRO A 13 14.93 11.74 -16.48
N PRO A 14 14.13 10.75 -16.94
CA PRO A 14 13.46 9.83 -16.03
C PRO A 14 14.50 9.05 -15.21
N LYS A 15 14.20 8.85 -13.92
CA LYS A 15 15.07 8.10 -13.01
C LYS A 15 14.33 6.88 -12.49
N CYS A 16 15.06 5.79 -12.32
CA CYS A 16 14.53 4.59 -11.70
C CYS A 16 13.92 4.92 -10.33
N LEU A 17 12.70 4.47 -10.10
CA LEU A 17 11.96 4.70 -8.86
C LEU A 17 12.72 4.20 -7.62
N PHE A 18 13.41 3.08 -7.75
CA PHE A 18 14.18 2.51 -6.63
C PHE A 18 15.60 3.08 -6.54
N CYS A 19 16.47 2.77 -7.48
CA CYS A 19 17.92 3.08 -7.38
C CYS A 19 18.30 4.47 -7.91
N ARG A 20 17.37 5.24 -8.48
CA ARG A 20 17.61 6.59 -9.04
C ARG A 20 18.53 6.65 -10.27
N LYS A 21 18.97 5.52 -10.78
CA LYS A 21 19.72 5.48 -12.06
C LYS A 21 18.90 6.15 -13.18
N LEU A 22 19.55 6.91 -14.02
CA LEU A 22 18.95 7.51 -15.20
C LEU A 22 18.40 6.41 -16.12
N LEU A 23 17.23 6.67 -16.67
CA LEU A 23 16.56 5.78 -17.60
C LEU A 23 16.56 6.41 -19.01
N PRO A 24 16.60 5.59 -20.06
CA PRO A 24 16.43 6.11 -21.42
C PRO A 24 15.02 6.72 -21.59
N PRO A 25 14.88 7.67 -22.55
CA PRO A 25 13.58 8.27 -22.86
C PRO A 25 12.53 7.20 -23.15
N GLY A 26 11.33 7.38 -22.61
CA GLY A 26 10.22 6.43 -22.81
C GLY A 26 10.31 5.15 -22.00
N ALA A 27 11.35 4.94 -21.20
CA ALA A 27 11.46 3.78 -20.32
C ALA A 27 10.39 3.81 -19.21
N SER A 28 9.99 2.62 -18.76
CA SER A 28 9.21 2.47 -17.53
C SER A 28 10.01 2.99 -16.33
N TRP A 29 9.33 3.35 -15.23
CA TRP A 29 9.95 3.92 -14.01
C TRP A 29 10.93 2.97 -13.27
N LEU A 30 11.27 1.81 -13.84
CA LEU A 30 12.22 0.84 -13.28
C LEU A 30 13.30 0.49 -14.29
N CYS A 31 14.57 0.48 -13.84
CA CYS A 31 15.67 -0.11 -14.62
C CYS A 31 15.61 -1.64 -14.58
N GLU A 32 16.28 -2.29 -15.53
CA GLU A 32 16.34 -3.74 -15.67
C GLU A 32 16.78 -4.43 -14.35
N ALA A 33 17.87 -3.95 -13.74
CA ALA A 33 18.37 -4.50 -12.48
C ALA A 33 17.35 -4.42 -11.34
N CYS A 34 16.60 -3.32 -11.20
CA CYS A 34 15.57 -3.21 -10.18
C CYS A 34 14.29 -3.99 -10.51
N ARG A 35 14.06 -4.30 -11.76
CA ARG A 35 12.96 -5.17 -12.20
C ARG A 35 13.29 -6.63 -11.90
N SER A 36 14.48 -7.07 -12.23
CA SER A 36 14.93 -8.47 -12.02
C SER A 36 15.07 -8.84 -10.54
N THR A 37 15.49 -7.91 -9.66
CA THR A 37 15.56 -8.17 -8.21
C THR A 37 14.22 -8.42 -7.55
N ARG A 38 13.10 -8.09 -8.22
CA ARG A 38 11.73 -8.37 -7.75
C ARG A 38 11.23 -9.77 -8.08
N THR A 39 11.84 -10.42 -9.08
CA THR A 39 11.41 -11.73 -9.55
C THR A 39 11.70 -12.79 -8.48
N GLY A 40 10.65 -13.39 -7.93
CA GLY A 40 10.76 -14.50 -6.97
C GLY A 40 10.60 -14.15 -5.49
N MET A 41 10.48 -12.89 -5.10
CA MET A 41 10.15 -12.55 -3.72
C MET A 41 8.64 -12.52 -3.51
N ARG A 42 8.14 -13.59 -2.93
CA ARG A 42 6.74 -13.69 -2.49
C ARG A 42 6.74 -13.92 -1.00
N MET A 43 6.33 -12.91 -0.27
CA MET A 43 6.17 -13.00 1.18
C MET A 43 4.70 -12.96 1.50
N SER A 44 4.25 -13.79 2.40
CA SER A 44 2.89 -13.74 2.90
C SER A 44 2.87 -13.77 4.42
N ARG A 45 1.90 -13.09 5.00
CA ARG A 45 1.65 -13.10 6.45
C ARG A 45 0.18 -13.36 6.70
N THR A 46 -0.10 -13.97 7.83
CA THR A 46 -1.46 -14.10 8.37
C THR A 46 -1.61 -13.19 9.58
N GLY A 47 -2.82 -12.74 9.84
CA GLY A 47 -3.16 -11.98 11.03
C GLY A 47 -4.28 -12.62 11.80
N LYS A 48 -4.67 -12.00 12.91
CA LYS A 48 -5.79 -12.49 13.70
C LYS A 48 -7.13 -12.24 13.00
N TYR A 49 -7.24 -11.14 12.23
CA TYR A 49 -8.49 -10.69 11.63
C TYR A 49 -8.46 -10.61 10.10
N TYR A 50 -7.30 -10.82 9.47
CA TYR A 50 -7.18 -11.02 8.03
C TYR A 50 -6.59 -12.41 7.74
N LEU A 51 -7.06 -13.03 6.66
CA LEU A 51 -6.69 -14.40 6.32
C LEU A 51 -5.25 -14.49 5.80
N ARG A 52 -4.88 -13.56 4.92
CA ARG A 52 -3.58 -13.50 4.27
C ARG A 52 -3.25 -12.08 3.84
N CYS A 53 -1.98 -11.70 3.92
CA CYS A 53 -1.43 -10.49 3.32
C CYS A 53 -0.31 -10.86 2.37
N CYS A 54 -0.44 -10.55 1.07
CA CYS A 54 0.64 -10.72 0.10
C CYS A 54 1.54 -9.49 0.06
N VAL A 55 2.87 -9.71 -0.09
CA VAL A 55 3.87 -8.66 -0.03
C VAL A 55 4.97 -8.91 -1.07
N PRO A 56 5.09 -8.09 -2.14
CA PRO A 56 6.04 -8.31 -3.22
C PRO A 56 7.49 -7.95 -2.91
N MET A 57 7.78 -7.16 -1.86
CA MET A 57 9.12 -6.60 -1.67
C MET A 57 9.58 -6.63 -0.22
N ARG A 58 10.90 -6.68 -0.01
CA ARG A 58 11.54 -6.43 1.28
C ARG A 58 11.67 -4.93 1.52
N TYR A 59 11.38 -4.49 2.75
CA TYR A 59 11.52 -3.09 3.15
C TYR A 59 12.97 -2.80 3.53
N GLU A 60 13.87 -2.80 2.54
CA GLU A 60 15.31 -2.55 2.71
C GLU A 60 15.90 -1.83 1.49
N GLY A 61 17.08 -1.26 1.64
CA GLY A 61 17.85 -0.63 0.57
C GLY A 61 17.03 0.33 -0.31
N PRO A 62 17.17 0.24 -1.65
CA PRO A 62 16.52 1.15 -2.58
C PRO A 62 14.97 1.11 -2.51
N VAL A 63 14.37 -0.02 -2.11
CA VAL A 63 12.92 -0.14 -1.93
C VAL A 63 12.48 0.71 -0.74
N ARG A 64 13.17 0.59 0.41
CA ARG A 64 12.90 1.41 1.59
C ARG A 64 12.99 2.90 1.27
N ASP A 65 14.05 3.32 0.57
CA ASP A 65 14.26 4.72 0.22
C ASP A 65 13.18 5.25 -0.73
N ALA A 66 12.74 4.44 -1.69
CA ALA A 66 11.64 4.81 -2.58
C ALA A 66 10.31 4.97 -1.82
N LEU A 67 10.00 4.06 -0.89
CA LEU A 67 8.79 4.16 -0.08
C LEU A 67 8.83 5.34 0.92
N LEU A 68 10.01 5.71 1.41
CA LEU A 68 10.18 6.93 2.21
C LEU A 68 9.91 8.18 1.36
N ARG A 69 10.45 8.25 0.12
CA ARG A 69 10.15 9.32 -0.83
C ARG A 69 8.65 9.39 -1.16
N TYR A 70 8.03 8.24 -1.38
CA TYR A 70 6.58 8.15 -1.60
C TYR A 70 5.78 8.66 -0.40
N LYS A 71 6.22 8.41 0.83
CA LYS A 71 5.54 8.84 2.05
C LYS A 71 5.75 10.30 2.43
N PHE A 72 6.93 10.86 2.16
CA PHE A 72 7.36 12.10 2.82
C PHE A 72 7.90 13.19 1.88
N GLU A 73 8.14 12.89 0.60
CA GLU A 73 8.73 13.84 -0.33
C GLU A 73 7.79 14.25 -1.48
N GLY A 74 6.48 14.10 -1.30
CA GLY A 74 5.50 14.51 -2.31
C GLY A 74 5.59 13.73 -3.63
N ARG A 75 6.03 12.46 -3.59
CA ARG A 75 6.19 11.62 -4.78
C ARG A 75 4.96 10.74 -5.03
N ASP A 76 3.79 11.37 -5.04
CA ASP A 76 2.50 10.73 -5.36
C ASP A 76 2.49 10.01 -6.72
N CYS A 77 3.25 10.53 -7.70
CA CYS A 77 3.43 9.91 -9.02
C CYS A 77 4.01 8.47 -8.96
N TYR A 78 4.60 8.07 -7.85
CA TYR A 78 5.08 6.69 -7.66
C TYR A 78 3.93 5.69 -7.51
N ALA A 79 2.75 6.14 -7.11
CA ALA A 79 1.58 5.28 -6.87
C ALA A 79 1.26 4.38 -8.07
N GLU A 80 1.38 4.90 -9.30
CA GLU A 80 1.06 4.14 -10.51
C GLU A 80 1.98 2.91 -10.66
N THR A 81 3.29 3.12 -10.61
CA THR A 81 4.26 2.01 -10.75
C THR A 81 4.20 1.05 -9.56
N LEU A 82 4.07 1.57 -8.33
CA LEU A 82 3.96 0.76 -7.12
C LEU A 82 2.66 -0.04 -7.13
N GLY A 83 1.56 0.56 -7.62
CA GLY A 83 0.28 -0.11 -7.78
C GLY A 83 0.31 -1.24 -8.81
N GLN A 84 0.99 -1.07 -9.94
CA GLN A 84 1.21 -2.13 -10.92
C GLN A 84 1.94 -3.33 -10.29
N ILE A 85 3.01 -3.06 -9.54
CA ILE A 85 3.76 -4.10 -8.82
C ILE A 85 2.85 -4.89 -7.86
N LEU A 86 2.06 -4.16 -7.06
CA LEU A 86 1.18 -4.79 -6.09
C LEU A 86 0.04 -5.56 -6.75
N ALA A 87 -0.52 -5.01 -7.85
CA ALA A 87 -1.59 -5.66 -8.61
C ALA A 87 -1.16 -6.98 -9.26
N GLU A 88 0.09 -7.07 -9.74
CA GLU A 88 0.67 -8.32 -10.23
C GLU A 88 0.65 -9.39 -9.14
N THR A 89 1.14 -9.05 -7.95
CA THR A 89 1.16 -9.97 -6.79
C THR A 89 -0.25 -10.36 -6.32
N VAL A 90 -1.17 -9.39 -6.26
CA VAL A 90 -2.58 -9.66 -5.91
C VAL A 90 -3.23 -10.62 -6.91
N ARG A 91 -2.99 -10.41 -8.21
CA ARG A 91 -3.55 -11.27 -9.27
C ARG A 91 -3.03 -12.71 -9.17
N GLU A 92 -1.76 -12.88 -8.82
CA GLU A 92 -1.13 -14.19 -8.69
C GLU A 92 -1.50 -14.93 -7.40
N GLU A 93 -1.69 -14.22 -6.30
CA GLU A 93 -1.81 -14.83 -4.98
C GLU A 93 -3.21 -14.75 -4.34
N LEU A 94 -4.05 -13.81 -4.78
CA LEU A 94 -5.33 -13.50 -4.13
C LEU A 94 -6.52 -13.42 -5.11
N SER A 95 -6.39 -13.83 -6.39
CA SER A 95 -7.36 -13.56 -7.47
C SER A 95 -8.82 -13.82 -7.10
N ASP A 96 -9.13 -14.93 -6.46
CA ASP A 96 -10.51 -15.34 -6.15
C ASP A 96 -10.87 -15.18 -4.67
N GLN A 97 -10.07 -14.41 -3.91
CA GLN A 97 -10.23 -14.33 -2.46
C GLN A 97 -10.93 -13.05 -1.98
N TYR A 98 -11.31 -12.16 -2.89
CA TYR A 98 -11.98 -10.89 -2.55
C TYR A 98 -13.02 -10.48 -3.61
N ASP A 99 -14.03 -9.76 -3.17
CA ASP A 99 -15.07 -9.20 -4.01
C ASP A 99 -14.83 -7.72 -4.29
N GLU A 100 -14.39 -6.98 -3.28
CA GLU A 100 -14.23 -5.53 -3.31
C GLU A 100 -12.87 -5.07 -2.78
N LEU A 101 -12.47 -3.86 -3.18
CA LEU A 101 -11.18 -3.24 -2.87
C LEU A 101 -11.35 -2.04 -1.95
N THR A 102 -10.54 -1.97 -0.91
CA THR A 102 -10.48 -0.87 0.04
C THR A 102 -9.03 -0.62 0.50
N TRP A 103 -8.81 0.37 1.36
CA TRP A 103 -7.48 0.72 1.87
C TRP A 103 -7.50 1.08 3.34
N VAL A 104 -6.33 1.06 3.97
CA VAL A 104 -6.10 1.54 5.34
C VAL A 104 -5.93 3.05 5.30
N PRO A 105 -6.89 3.86 5.80
CA PRO A 105 -6.78 5.31 5.75
C PRO A 105 -5.75 5.87 6.73
N ILE A 106 -5.11 6.97 6.36
CA ILE A 106 -4.32 7.78 7.30
C ILE A 106 -5.22 8.75 8.08
N SER A 107 -4.70 9.30 9.19
CA SER A 107 -5.46 10.28 9.96
C SER A 107 -5.57 11.63 9.22
N PRO A 108 -6.60 12.45 9.50
CA PRO A 108 -6.76 13.79 8.92
C PRO A 108 -5.54 14.69 9.14
N GLN A 109 -4.88 14.57 10.30
CA GLN A 109 -3.63 15.30 10.56
C GLN A 109 -2.53 14.89 9.59
N ARG A 110 -2.30 13.58 9.41
CA ARG A 110 -1.28 13.08 8.46
C ARG A 110 -1.62 13.41 7.01
N LEU A 111 -2.90 13.45 6.66
CA LEU A 111 -3.33 13.87 5.34
C LEU A 111 -2.96 15.34 5.08
N ARG A 112 -3.16 16.23 6.06
CA ARG A 112 -2.72 17.63 5.95
C ARG A 112 -1.20 17.78 5.87
N GLU A 113 -0.44 16.99 6.66
CA GLU A 113 1.03 17.01 6.66
C GLU A 113 1.63 16.50 5.34
N ARG A 114 1.01 15.50 4.72
CA ARG A 114 1.55 14.80 3.53
C ARG A 114 0.95 15.28 2.22
N GLY A 115 -0.25 15.88 2.26
CA GLY A 115 -1.00 16.31 1.08
C GLY A 115 -1.79 15.18 0.38
N TYR A 116 -1.53 13.92 0.69
CA TYR A 116 -2.22 12.75 0.12
C TYR A 116 -2.20 11.53 1.04
N ASP A 117 -3.14 10.62 0.80
CA ASP A 117 -3.20 9.30 1.43
C ASP A 117 -2.51 8.27 0.51
N GLN A 118 -1.39 7.72 0.96
CA GLN A 118 -0.56 6.80 0.19
C GLN A 118 -1.30 5.50 -0.12
N ALA A 119 -1.98 4.93 0.88
CA ALA A 119 -2.69 3.68 0.71
C ALA A 119 -3.90 3.84 -0.23
N ARG A 120 -4.57 5.01 -0.19
CA ARG A 120 -5.63 5.36 -1.14
C ARG A 120 -5.11 5.42 -2.58
N LEU A 121 -4.06 6.22 -2.84
CA LEU A 121 -3.49 6.33 -4.19
C LEU A 121 -3.00 4.99 -4.71
N LEU A 122 -2.42 4.17 -3.82
CA LEU A 122 -2.01 2.81 -4.15
C LEU A 122 -3.20 1.93 -4.51
N ALA A 123 -4.28 1.97 -3.72
CA ALA A 123 -5.51 1.23 -3.98
C ALA A 123 -6.17 1.65 -5.30
N GLU A 124 -6.18 2.95 -5.62
CA GLU A 124 -6.66 3.46 -6.91
C GLU A 124 -5.83 2.93 -8.09
N ALA A 125 -4.49 2.88 -7.96
CA ALA A 125 -3.62 2.33 -8.99
C ALA A 125 -3.79 0.81 -9.14
N VAL A 126 -3.87 0.07 -8.04
CA VAL A 126 -4.18 -1.37 -8.03
C VAL A 126 -5.55 -1.62 -8.67
N GLY A 127 -6.55 -0.83 -8.30
CA GLY A 127 -7.92 -0.94 -8.84
C GLY A 127 -7.96 -0.76 -10.36
N ARG A 128 -7.24 0.23 -10.90
CA ARG A 128 -7.12 0.39 -12.37
C ARG A 128 -6.54 -0.85 -13.04
N CYS A 129 -5.53 -1.48 -12.44
CA CYS A 129 -4.92 -2.70 -12.98
C CYS A 129 -5.84 -3.92 -12.90
N LEU A 130 -6.71 -3.99 -11.88
CA LEU A 130 -7.60 -5.13 -11.60
C LEU A 130 -9.03 -4.95 -12.13
N GLY A 131 -9.33 -3.78 -12.74
CA GLY A 131 -10.68 -3.45 -13.20
C GLY A 131 -11.69 -3.25 -12.06
N LYS A 132 -11.22 -2.78 -10.88
CA LYS A 132 -12.05 -2.53 -9.70
C LYS A 132 -11.90 -1.09 -9.21
N THR A 133 -12.98 -0.53 -8.70
CA THR A 133 -12.97 0.80 -8.05
C THR A 133 -12.84 0.62 -6.55
N PRO A 134 -11.77 1.12 -5.90
CA PRO A 134 -11.66 1.05 -4.45
C PRO A 134 -12.67 1.96 -3.76
N MET A 135 -13.23 1.49 -2.65
CA MET A 135 -14.18 2.23 -1.84
C MET A 135 -13.64 2.53 -0.44
N ALA A 136 -13.96 3.71 0.08
CA ALA A 136 -13.65 4.07 1.46
C ALA A 136 -14.58 3.32 2.41
N THR A 137 -14.07 2.33 3.12
CA THR A 137 -14.83 1.53 4.10
C THR A 137 -14.44 1.82 5.54
N LEU A 138 -13.38 2.59 5.72
CA LEU A 138 -12.83 2.96 7.03
C LEU A 138 -12.50 4.46 7.07
N GLU A 139 -12.64 5.04 8.24
CA GLU A 139 -12.00 6.30 8.60
C GLU A 139 -11.09 6.11 9.81
N LYS A 140 -9.99 6.87 9.87
CA LYS A 140 -9.10 6.87 11.02
C LYS A 140 -9.45 7.99 11.98
N THR A 141 -10.01 7.62 13.14
CA THR A 141 -10.55 8.55 14.14
C THR A 141 -9.52 9.06 15.13
N ARG A 142 -8.37 8.37 15.28
CA ARG A 142 -7.32 8.74 16.23
C ARG A 142 -6.02 9.12 15.55
N ASN A 143 -5.41 10.23 16.03
CA ASN A 143 -4.05 10.61 15.68
C ASN A 143 -3.07 9.88 16.60
N ASN A 144 -2.55 8.75 16.15
CA ASN A 144 -1.58 8.00 16.93
C ASN A 144 -0.16 8.55 16.70
N PRO A 145 0.70 8.65 17.74
CA PRO A 145 2.09 9.08 17.58
C PRO A 145 2.81 8.30 16.49
N ARG A 146 3.86 8.89 15.90
CA ARG A 146 4.70 8.19 14.91
C ARG A 146 5.29 6.94 15.54
N GLN A 147 5.11 5.79 14.90
CA GLN A 147 5.65 4.50 15.36
C GLN A 147 7.17 4.35 15.10
N SER A 148 7.79 5.32 14.43
CA SER A 148 9.24 5.36 14.21
C SER A 148 9.93 5.65 15.55
N GLY A 149 10.42 4.59 16.20
CA GLY A 149 11.03 4.66 17.54
C GLY A 149 10.39 3.76 18.61
N MET A 150 9.19 3.21 18.38
CA MET A 150 8.63 2.21 19.27
C MET A 150 9.29 0.84 19.02
N VAL A 151 10.07 0.40 19.98
CA VAL A 151 10.82 -0.87 19.94
C VAL A 151 9.91 -2.07 20.25
N ASP A 152 8.78 -1.85 20.96
CA ASP A 152 7.92 -2.91 21.48
C ASP A 152 6.70 -3.17 20.57
N GLU A 153 6.51 -4.42 20.17
CA GLU A 153 5.37 -4.89 19.38
C GLU A 153 4.03 -4.69 20.10
N LYS A 154 4.01 -4.87 21.42
CA LYS A 154 2.82 -4.64 22.25
C LYS A 154 2.41 -3.17 22.23
N ALA A 155 3.37 -2.26 22.38
CA ALA A 155 3.12 -0.82 22.29
C ALA A 155 2.58 -0.41 20.91
N ARG A 156 3.05 -1.06 19.82
CA ARG A 156 2.50 -0.83 18.46
C ARG A 156 1.06 -1.31 18.32
N ARG A 157 0.69 -2.44 18.91
CA ARG A 157 -0.69 -2.95 18.91
C ARG A 157 -1.62 -2.06 19.73
N ASP A 158 -1.19 -1.66 20.91
CA ASP A 158 -1.98 -0.78 21.78
C ASP A 158 -2.19 0.61 21.15
N ASN A 159 -1.20 1.10 20.42
CA ASN A 159 -1.25 2.37 19.74
C ASN A 159 -2.31 2.42 18.61
N VAL A 160 -2.63 1.33 17.95
CA VAL A 160 -3.61 1.31 16.84
C VAL A 160 -5.00 0.83 17.27
N LYS A 161 -5.15 0.36 18.52
CA LYS A 161 -6.41 -0.17 19.02
C LYS A 161 -7.53 0.88 18.99
N ASN A 162 -8.67 0.51 18.40
CA ASN A 162 -9.85 1.38 18.20
C ASN A 162 -9.50 2.69 17.44
N ALA A 163 -8.54 2.62 16.51
CA ALA A 163 -8.14 3.78 15.71
C ALA A 163 -8.99 3.97 14.45
N TYR A 164 -9.84 3.01 14.12
CA TYR A 164 -10.65 3.03 12.91
C TYR A 164 -12.14 2.91 13.24
N SER A 165 -12.99 3.61 12.47
CA SER A 165 -14.44 3.44 12.42
C SER A 165 -14.86 2.99 11.03
N PRO A 166 -15.90 2.15 10.90
CA PRO A 166 -16.41 1.73 9.60
C PRO A 166 -17.17 2.88 8.93
N LEU A 167 -17.03 2.98 7.62
CA LEU A 167 -17.82 3.82 6.75
C LEU A 167 -18.72 2.93 5.88
N ASP A 168 -20.00 3.28 5.75
CA ASP A 168 -20.98 2.58 4.92
C ASP A 168 -20.94 1.04 5.06
N PRO A 169 -21.20 0.48 6.27
CA PRO A 169 -21.14 -0.96 6.51
C PRO A 169 -22.07 -1.78 5.60
N ASP A 170 -23.20 -1.20 5.19
CA ASP A 170 -24.18 -1.92 4.36
C ASP A 170 -23.64 -2.19 2.96
N TRP A 171 -22.77 -1.31 2.44
CA TRP A 171 -22.12 -1.53 1.14
C TRP A 171 -21.23 -2.79 1.11
N PHE A 172 -20.52 -3.12 2.18
CA PHE A 172 -19.60 -4.25 2.22
C PHE A 172 -20.06 -5.44 3.07
N ARG A 173 -21.26 -5.38 3.65
CA ARG A 173 -21.82 -6.47 4.45
C ARG A 173 -21.88 -7.78 3.65
N GLY A 174 -21.32 -8.85 4.23
CA GLY A 174 -21.24 -10.17 3.60
C GLY A 174 -20.21 -10.31 2.47
N LYS A 175 -19.51 -9.25 2.09
CA LYS A 175 -18.47 -9.27 1.05
C LYS A 175 -17.10 -9.61 1.62
N ARG A 176 -16.25 -10.19 0.76
CA ARG A 176 -14.82 -10.39 1.02
C ARG A 176 -14.07 -9.15 0.55
N LEU A 177 -13.22 -8.59 1.39
CA LEU A 177 -12.52 -7.34 1.11
C LEU A 177 -11.02 -7.56 0.90
N LEU A 178 -10.45 -6.90 -0.12
CA LEU A 178 -9.01 -6.73 -0.28
C LEU A 178 -8.62 -5.38 0.33
N LEU A 179 -7.85 -5.42 1.43
CA LEU A 179 -7.38 -4.27 2.17
C LEU A 179 -5.95 -3.89 1.76
N ILE A 180 -5.77 -2.71 1.18
CA ILE A 180 -4.46 -2.22 0.72
C ILE A 180 -3.80 -1.36 1.79
N ASP A 181 -2.50 -1.60 2.03
CA ASP A 181 -1.62 -0.73 2.84
C ASP A 181 -0.27 -0.54 2.11
N ASP A 182 0.55 0.38 2.56
CA ASP A 182 1.86 0.64 1.95
C ASP A 182 2.97 -0.27 2.52
N ILE A 183 3.07 -0.42 3.83
CA ILE A 183 4.11 -1.22 4.50
C ILE A 183 3.51 -1.99 5.67
N ILE A 184 3.74 -3.29 5.69
CA ILE A 184 3.42 -4.12 6.85
C ILE A 184 4.68 -4.35 7.70
N THR A 185 4.65 -3.95 8.97
CA THR A 185 5.71 -4.23 9.94
C THR A 185 5.29 -5.36 10.88
N THR A 186 4.63 -5.05 11.97
CA THR A 186 4.07 -6.05 12.90
C THR A 186 2.73 -6.60 12.45
N GLY A 187 2.07 -5.96 11.47
CA GLY A 187 0.70 -6.28 11.05
C GLY A 187 -0.39 -5.66 11.93
N ALA A 188 -0.04 -4.97 13.02
CA ALA A 188 -1.01 -4.42 13.97
C ALA A 188 -2.03 -3.46 13.31
N THR A 189 -1.59 -2.65 12.35
CA THR A 189 -2.46 -1.74 11.59
C THR A 189 -3.48 -2.51 10.76
N LEU A 190 -3.02 -3.49 9.98
CA LEU A 190 -3.89 -4.34 9.16
C LEU A 190 -4.86 -5.17 10.02
N ASP A 191 -4.38 -5.73 11.15
CA ASP A 191 -5.23 -6.48 12.07
C ASP A 191 -6.35 -5.60 12.66
N GLU A 192 -6.04 -4.39 13.07
CA GLU A 192 -7.04 -3.49 13.65
C GLU A 192 -8.04 -3.00 12.60
N ALA A 193 -7.58 -2.65 11.40
CA ALA A 193 -8.45 -2.29 10.30
C ALA A 193 -9.37 -3.46 9.89
N ALA A 194 -8.81 -4.66 9.72
CA ALA A 194 -9.56 -5.88 9.40
C ALA A 194 -10.54 -6.25 10.52
N ARG A 195 -10.16 -6.10 11.81
CA ARG A 195 -11.05 -6.30 12.94
C ARG A 195 -12.28 -5.38 12.87
N THR A 196 -12.06 -4.11 12.54
CA THR A 196 -13.13 -3.13 12.40
C THR A 196 -14.08 -3.53 11.27
N LEU A 197 -13.55 -3.89 10.09
CA LEU A 197 -14.34 -4.35 8.94
C LEU A 197 -15.14 -5.63 9.25
N ARG A 198 -14.51 -6.63 9.86
CA ARG A 198 -15.17 -7.88 10.24
C ARG A 198 -16.30 -7.65 11.23
N ARG A 199 -16.09 -6.81 12.24
CA ARG A 199 -17.15 -6.44 13.21
C ARG A 199 -18.30 -5.68 12.59
N ALA A 200 -18.04 -4.92 11.54
CA ALA A 200 -19.03 -4.16 10.81
C ALA A 200 -19.77 -5.01 9.74
N GLY A 201 -19.41 -6.30 9.58
CA GLY A 201 -20.16 -7.23 8.74
C GLY A 201 -19.44 -7.72 7.48
N ALA A 202 -18.17 -7.37 7.25
CA ALA A 202 -17.39 -8.00 6.19
C ALA A 202 -17.29 -9.51 6.42
N LYS A 203 -17.47 -10.32 5.35
CA LYS A 203 -17.37 -11.78 5.41
C LYS A 203 -15.95 -12.23 5.72
N ASP A 204 -14.99 -11.74 4.94
CA ASP A 204 -13.58 -12.01 5.09
C ASP A 204 -12.75 -10.79 4.67
N VAL A 205 -11.49 -10.74 5.15
CA VAL A 205 -10.51 -9.74 4.77
C VAL A 205 -9.23 -10.46 4.36
N VAL A 206 -8.74 -10.19 3.15
CA VAL A 206 -7.38 -10.43 2.70
C VAL A 206 -6.68 -9.09 2.54
N ALA A 207 -5.37 -9.05 2.56
CA ALA A 207 -4.61 -7.82 2.51
C ALA A 207 -3.49 -7.87 1.47
N ALA A 208 -3.04 -6.70 1.04
CA ALA A 208 -1.83 -6.56 0.24
C ALA A 208 -1.06 -5.31 0.68
N ALA A 209 0.25 -5.43 0.83
CA ALA A 209 1.15 -4.34 1.17
C ALA A 209 2.39 -4.39 0.29
N LEU A 210 3.00 -3.23 -0.02
CA LEU A 210 4.15 -3.17 -0.93
C LEU A 210 5.39 -3.84 -0.37
N ALA A 211 5.65 -3.68 0.93
CA ALA A 211 6.88 -4.18 1.53
C ALA A 211 6.73 -4.55 3.00
N GLN A 212 7.60 -5.46 3.45
CA GLN A 212 7.80 -5.77 4.87
C GLN A 212 9.28 -5.81 5.22
N PRO A 213 9.66 -5.45 6.47
CA PRO A 213 11.01 -5.66 6.97
C PRO A 213 11.41 -7.14 6.91
N VAL A 214 12.69 -7.39 6.71
CA VAL A 214 13.27 -8.72 6.91
C VAL A 214 13.36 -8.95 8.41
N THR A 215 12.71 -9.97 8.92
CA THR A 215 12.87 -10.47 10.30
C THR A 215 14.00 -11.43 10.36
#